data_96ccdd0c8b55564d9ab6df87df48c0bd
#
_entry.id   96ccdd0c8b55564d9ab6df87df48c0bd
#
_cell.length_a   1.000
_cell.length_b   1.000
_cell.length_c   1.000
_cell.angle_alpha   90.00
_cell.angle_beta   90.00
_cell.angle_gamma   90.00
#
_symmetry.space_group_name_H-M   'P 1'
#
loop_
_entity.id
_entity.type
_entity.pdbx_description
1 polymer ?
#
loop_
_entity_poly.entity_id
_entity_poly.type
_entity_poly.pdbx_seq_one_letter_code
_entity_poly.pdbx_strand_id
1 'polypeptide(L)'
;MKKEDLRIVYMGTPDFAVESLRALVEGGYNVVGVITMPDKPMGRHGSVLQPSAVKQYAVSVGLPVLQPEKLKDEAFLEELRALRADLQIVVAFRMLPEVVWNMPRLGTFNLHASLLPQYRGAAPINWAVINGDTETGITTFFLKHEIDTGEVIQQVRVPIADTDNVEVVHDKLMVLGEKLVLETVDAILNGTVKPIPQEEMAVVGELRPAPKIFKDTCRIDWNLSLIHISEPTRH
;
A
#
# COMPACT_ATOMS: atom_id res chain seq x y z
N MET A 1 -1.64 -15.77 21.65
CA MET A 1 -1.38 -16.48 20.38
C MET A 1 0.08 -16.22 20.02
N LYS A 2 0.80 -17.23 19.56
CA LYS A 2 2.20 -17.07 19.13
C LYS A 2 2.24 -16.49 17.71
N LYS A 3 3.36 -15.88 17.36
CA LYS A 3 3.62 -15.31 16.04
C LYS A 3 3.46 -16.34 14.92
N GLU A 4 3.94 -17.57 15.15
CA GLU A 4 3.88 -18.67 14.20
C GLU A 4 2.46 -19.22 13.96
N ASP A 5 1.55 -18.99 14.92
CA ASP A 5 0.16 -19.44 14.83
C ASP A 5 -0.73 -18.45 14.07
N LEU A 6 -0.30 -17.19 13.94
CA LEU A 6 -1.03 -16.14 13.23
C LEU A 6 -0.96 -16.35 11.73
N ARG A 7 -2.05 -16.77 11.11
CA ARG A 7 -2.11 -17.00 9.66
C ARG A 7 -2.32 -15.68 8.92
N ILE A 8 -1.34 -15.30 8.12
CA ILE A 8 -1.33 -14.03 7.39
C ILE A 8 -1.47 -14.29 5.89
N VAL A 9 -2.39 -13.59 5.24
CA VAL A 9 -2.42 -13.43 3.79
C VAL A 9 -1.92 -12.04 3.44
N TYR A 10 -0.98 -11.96 2.51
CA TYR A 10 -0.36 -10.74 2.05
C TYR A 10 -0.80 -10.38 0.63
N MET A 11 -1.17 -9.14 0.38
CA MET A 11 -1.63 -8.65 -0.92
C MET A 11 -0.78 -7.46 -1.35
N GLY A 12 -0.17 -7.56 -2.51
CA GLY A 12 0.67 -6.50 -3.06
C GLY A 12 1.13 -6.80 -4.48
N THR A 13 1.69 -5.81 -5.16
CA THR A 13 2.12 -5.96 -6.56
C THR A 13 3.50 -5.37 -6.85
N PRO A 14 3.78 -4.05 -6.63
CA PRO A 14 5.03 -3.41 -7.02
C PRO A 14 6.18 -3.68 -6.03
N ASP A 15 7.36 -3.20 -6.39
CA ASP A 15 8.57 -3.29 -5.54
C ASP A 15 8.36 -2.73 -4.14
N PHE A 16 7.58 -1.65 -4.00
CA PHE A 16 7.22 -1.08 -2.70
C PHE A 16 6.63 -2.09 -1.71
N ALA A 17 5.90 -3.10 -2.24
CA ALA A 17 5.27 -4.13 -1.44
C ALA A 17 6.19 -5.32 -1.11
N VAL A 18 7.34 -5.46 -1.78
CA VAL A 18 8.25 -6.61 -1.61
C VAL A 18 8.92 -6.58 -0.25
N GLU A 19 9.45 -5.44 0.18
CA GLU A 19 10.25 -5.36 1.40
C GLU A 19 9.42 -5.65 2.66
N SER A 20 8.17 -5.20 2.72
CA SER A 20 7.27 -5.56 3.82
C SER A 20 6.96 -7.06 3.86
N LEU A 21 6.78 -7.70 2.71
CA LEU A 21 6.60 -9.15 2.63
C LEU A 21 7.87 -9.89 3.06
N ARG A 22 9.02 -9.45 2.59
CA ARG A 22 10.33 -10.00 2.98
C ARG A 22 10.53 -9.93 4.49
N ALA A 23 10.25 -8.77 5.08
CA ALA A 23 10.38 -8.55 6.52
C ALA A 23 9.49 -9.52 7.33
N LEU A 24 8.26 -9.78 6.88
CA LEU A 24 7.37 -10.77 7.49
C LEU A 24 7.96 -12.18 7.41
N VAL A 25 8.42 -12.60 6.23
CA VAL A 25 8.97 -13.95 6.00
C VAL A 25 10.25 -14.15 6.82
N GLU A 26 11.20 -13.25 6.71
CA GLU A 26 12.48 -13.31 7.44
C GLU A 26 12.29 -13.14 8.95
N GLY A 27 11.27 -12.40 9.36
CA GLY A 27 10.89 -12.24 10.76
C GLY A 27 10.20 -13.46 11.38
N GLY A 28 9.96 -14.53 10.61
CA GLY A 28 9.35 -15.77 11.08
C GLY A 28 7.83 -15.69 11.29
N TYR A 29 7.15 -14.72 10.66
CA TYR A 29 5.69 -14.66 10.64
C TYR A 29 5.13 -15.69 9.65
N ASN A 30 3.96 -16.23 9.98
CA ASN A 30 3.33 -17.28 9.18
C ASN A 30 2.52 -16.70 8.01
N VAL A 31 3.18 -16.37 6.92
CA VAL A 31 2.54 -15.97 5.66
C VAL A 31 2.06 -17.23 4.95
N VAL A 32 0.75 -17.43 4.88
CA VAL A 32 0.14 -18.65 4.31
C VAL A 32 -0.23 -18.53 2.85
N GLY A 33 -0.25 -17.32 2.31
CA GLY A 33 -0.52 -17.06 0.90
C GLY A 33 -0.27 -15.61 0.53
N VAL A 34 0.02 -15.40 -0.74
CA VAL A 34 0.27 -14.09 -1.35
C VAL A 34 -0.69 -13.89 -2.51
N ILE A 35 -1.33 -12.73 -2.55
CA ILE A 35 -2.22 -12.33 -3.64
C ILE A 35 -1.58 -11.16 -4.37
N THR A 36 -1.44 -11.29 -5.68
CA THR A 36 -0.85 -10.26 -6.53
C THR A 36 -1.62 -10.15 -7.85
N MET A 37 -1.34 -9.10 -8.61
CA MET A 37 -1.95 -8.93 -9.92
C MET A 37 -1.50 -10.04 -10.89
N PRO A 38 -2.34 -10.41 -11.87
CA PRO A 38 -1.92 -11.28 -12.97
C PRO A 38 -0.67 -10.78 -13.67
N ASP A 39 0.10 -11.71 -14.25
CA ASP A 39 1.29 -11.38 -15.02
C ASP A 39 0.93 -10.47 -16.19
N LYS A 40 1.74 -9.45 -16.43
CA LYS A 40 1.48 -8.47 -17.48
C LYS A 40 2.19 -8.85 -18.77
N PRO A 41 1.53 -8.76 -19.92
CA PRO A 41 2.20 -8.90 -21.20
C PRO A 41 3.16 -7.73 -21.41
N MET A 42 4.41 -8.04 -21.68
CA MET A 42 5.51 -7.08 -21.95
C MET A 42 6.17 -7.37 -23.30
N GLY A 43 6.92 -6.40 -23.80
CA GLY A 43 7.64 -6.50 -25.07
C GLY A 43 6.78 -6.17 -26.29
N ARG A 44 7.40 -6.25 -27.49
CA ARG A 44 6.68 -6.07 -28.76
C ARG A 44 5.61 -7.15 -28.90
N HIS A 45 4.37 -6.71 -29.06
CA HIS A 45 3.17 -7.57 -29.21
C HIS A 45 2.83 -8.44 -27.98
N GLY A 46 3.30 -8.09 -26.77
CA GLY A 46 2.97 -8.85 -25.56
C GLY A 46 3.58 -10.26 -25.51
N SER A 47 4.71 -10.46 -26.17
CA SER A 47 5.34 -11.78 -26.36
C SER A 47 5.90 -12.42 -25.09
N VAL A 48 6.07 -11.65 -24.01
CA VAL A 48 6.61 -12.12 -22.73
C VAL A 48 5.67 -11.74 -21.62
N LEU A 49 5.29 -12.70 -20.76
CA LEU A 49 4.56 -12.43 -19.52
C LEU A 49 5.55 -12.11 -18.42
N GLN A 50 5.41 -10.92 -17.82
CA GLN A 50 6.24 -10.49 -16.71
C GLN A 50 5.47 -10.61 -15.39
N PRO A 51 5.96 -11.41 -14.45
CA PRO A 51 5.39 -11.50 -13.12
C PRO A 51 5.63 -10.21 -12.32
N SER A 52 4.74 -9.93 -11.38
CA SER A 52 4.93 -8.81 -10.44
C SER A 52 6.16 -9.05 -9.56
N ALA A 53 6.74 -7.97 -9.03
CA ALA A 53 7.85 -8.07 -8.08
C ALA A 53 7.51 -8.92 -6.86
N VAL A 54 6.29 -8.75 -6.33
CA VAL A 54 5.78 -9.54 -5.21
C VAL A 54 5.69 -11.03 -5.55
N LYS A 55 5.19 -11.39 -6.76
CA LYS A 55 5.17 -12.80 -7.20
C LYS A 55 6.58 -13.38 -7.29
N GLN A 56 7.52 -12.65 -7.89
CA GLN A 56 8.90 -13.12 -8.01
C GLN A 56 9.50 -13.47 -6.65
N TYR A 57 9.33 -12.60 -5.68
CA TYR A 57 9.80 -12.87 -4.32
C TYR A 57 9.05 -14.04 -3.68
N ALA A 58 7.72 -14.07 -3.72
CA ALA A 58 6.92 -15.13 -3.12
C ALA A 58 7.28 -16.51 -3.65
N VAL A 59 7.47 -16.63 -4.96
CA VAL A 59 7.92 -17.89 -5.61
C VAL A 59 9.31 -18.28 -5.14
N SER A 60 10.23 -17.32 -5.02
CA SER A 60 11.61 -17.58 -4.60
C SER A 60 11.73 -18.17 -3.18
N VAL A 61 10.75 -17.89 -2.32
CA VAL A 61 10.70 -18.40 -0.93
C VAL A 61 9.62 -19.47 -0.72
N GLY A 62 9.01 -19.96 -1.80
CA GLY A 62 8.08 -21.09 -1.76
C GLY A 62 6.69 -20.77 -1.20
N LEU A 63 6.24 -19.51 -1.22
CA LEU A 63 4.89 -19.13 -0.77
C LEU A 63 3.84 -19.41 -1.86
N PRO A 64 2.63 -19.87 -1.47
CA PRO A 64 1.50 -19.98 -2.39
C PRO A 64 1.12 -18.62 -2.96
N VAL A 65 0.89 -18.54 -4.27
CA VAL A 65 0.54 -17.29 -4.96
C VAL A 65 -0.81 -17.45 -5.66
N LEU A 66 -1.73 -16.52 -5.41
CA LEU A 66 -3.00 -16.39 -6.10
C LEU A 66 -3.00 -15.12 -6.95
N GLN A 67 -3.48 -15.23 -8.19
CA GLN A 67 -3.50 -14.11 -9.16
C GLN A 67 -4.89 -13.94 -9.78
N PRO A 68 -5.91 -13.58 -8.98
CA PRO A 68 -7.27 -13.44 -9.49
C PRO A 68 -7.38 -12.28 -10.47
N GLU A 69 -8.04 -12.47 -11.61
CA GLU A 69 -8.44 -11.39 -12.49
C GLU A 69 -9.56 -10.56 -11.84
N LYS A 70 -10.52 -11.26 -11.24
CA LYS A 70 -11.67 -10.66 -10.54
C LYS A 70 -11.68 -11.07 -9.08
N LEU A 71 -11.63 -10.09 -8.17
CA LEU A 71 -11.62 -10.33 -6.71
C LEU A 71 -12.96 -10.83 -6.16
N LYS A 72 -14.04 -10.78 -6.96
CA LYS A 72 -15.36 -11.30 -6.59
C LYS A 72 -15.65 -12.69 -7.19
N ASP A 73 -14.69 -13.27 -7.88
CA ASP A 73 -14.84 -14.60 -8.44
C ASP A 73 -14.94 -15.64 -7.33
N GLU A 74 -15.98 -16.49 -7.39
CA GLU A 74 -16.26 -17.46 -6.32
C GLU A 74 -15.13 -18.49 -6.16
N ALA A 75 -14.50 -18.92 -7.25
CA ALA A 75 -13.35 -19.83 -7.19
C ALA A 75 -12.19 -19.21 -6.40
N PHE A 76 -11.89 -17.92 -6.64
CA PHE A 76 -10.88 -17.19 -5.87
C PHE A 76 -11.28 -17.04 -4.39
N LEU A 77 -12.55 -16.72 -4.12
CA LEU A 77 -13.02 -16.57 -2.74
C LEU A 77 -12.93 -17.88 -1.96
N GLU A 78 -13.20 -19.01 -2.59
CA GLU A 78 -13.03 -20.34 -1.99
C GLU A 78 -11.55 -20.63 -1.68
N GLU A 79 -10.64 -20.35 -2.61
CA GLU A 79 -9.20 -20.49 -2.39
C GLU A 79 -8.72 -19.59 -1.23
N LEU A 80 -9.19 -18.35 -1.18
CA LEU A 80 -8.86 -17.44 -0.10
C LEU A 80 -9.39 -17.92 1.27
N ARG A 81 -10.64 -18.41 1.33
CA ARG A 81 -11.20 -18.99 2.55
C ARG A 81 -10.41 -20.22 3.01
N ALA A 82 -9.96 -21.06 2.07
CA ALA A 82 -9.17 -22.24 2.37
C ALA A 82 -7.81 -21.92 3.03
N LEU A 83 -7.25 -20.74 2.80
CA LEU A 83 -6.04 -20.26 3.48
C LEU A 83 -6.28 -19.97 4.97
N ARG A 84 -7.52 -19.82 5.40
CA ARG A 84 -7.89 -19.57 6.80
C ARG A 84 -7.07 -18.45 7.45
N ALA A 85 -6.96 -17.31 6.77
CA ALA A 85 -6.23 -16.16 7.29
C ALA A 85 -6.88 -15.64 8.57
N ASP A 86 -6.06 -15.34 9.58
CA ASP A 86 -6.46 -14.59 10.76
C ASP A 86 -6.39 -13.09 10.50
N LEU A 87 -5.43 -12.68 9.67
CA LEU A 87 -5.12 -11.30 9.33
C LEU A 87 -4.79 -11.20 7.85
N GLN A 88 -5.25 -10.14 7.20
CA GLN A 88 -4.82 -9.78 5.85
C GLN A 88 -4.05 -8.45 5.88
N ILE A 89 -2.99 -8.37 5.08
CA ILE A 89 -2.15 -7.19 4.94
C ILE A 89 -2.14 -6.76 3.48
N VAL A 90 -2.39 -5.49 3.23
CA VAL A 90 -2.44 -4.91 1.89
C VAL A 90 -1.37 -3.84 1.76
N VAL A 91 -0.53 -3.93 0.74
CA VAL A 91 0.47 -2.91 0.41
C VAL A 91 0.48 -2.70 -1.09
N ALA A 92 0.14 -1.49 -1.54
CA ALA A 92 0.12 -1.13 -2.95
C ALA A 92 -0.61 -2.16 -3.84
N PHE A 93 -1.87 -2.36 -3.57
CA PHE A 93 -2.75 -3.28 -4.30
C PHE A 93 -4.01 -2.55 -4.79
N ARG A 94 -4.79 -3.21 -5.63
CA ARG A 94 -6.08 -2.66 -6.08
C ARG A 94 -7.12 -2.67 -4.95
N MET A 95 -8.18 -1.88 -5.10
CA MET A 95 -9.27 -1.81 -4.14
C MET A 95 -9.91 -3.19 -3.92
N LEU A 96 -10.09 -3.56 -2.67
CA LEU A 96 -10.66 -4.83 -2.26
C LEU A 96 -12.19 -4.69 -2.06
N PRO A 97 -12.99 -5.65 -2.56
CA PRO A 97 -14.39 -5.72 -2.20
C PRO A 97 -14.57 -6.18 -0.75
N GLU A 98 -15.69 -5.84 -0.14
CA GLU A 98 -16.00 -6.17 1.26
C GLU A 98 -15.86 -7.65 1.57
N VAL A 99 -16.34 -8.51 0.68
CA VAL A 99 -16.26 -9.97 0.83
C VAL A 99 -14.82 -10.49 1.01
N VAL A 100 -13.83 -9.74 0.54
CA VAL A 100 -12.41 -10.06 0.70
C VAL A 100 -11.85 -9.44 1.98
N TRP A 101 -11.96 -8.11 2.16
CA TRP A 101 -11.31 -7.46 3.29
C TRP A 101 -11.97 -7.74 4.64
N ASN A 102 -13.25 -8.09 4.66
CA ASN A 102 -13.99 -8.43 5.88
C ASN A 102 -13.91 -9.92 6.24
N MET A 103 -13.15 -10.72 5.50
CA MET A 103 -13.07 -12.17 5.70
C MET A 103 -12.31 -12.58 6.97
N PRO A 104 -11.13 -12.03 7.29
CA PRO A 104 -10.34 -12.50 8.42
C PRO A 104 -10.85 -11.93 9.75
N ARG A 105 -10.77 -12.74 10.80
CA ARG A 105 -11.29 -12.38 12.14
C ARG A 105 -10.56 -11.21 12.80
N LEU A 106 -9.29 -10.97 12.48
CA LEU A 106 -8.51 -9.84 12.99
C LEU A 106 -8.49 -8.65 12.02
N GLY A 107 -9.26 -8.74 10.94
CA GLY A 107 -9.41 -7.67 9.97
C GLY A 107 -8.33 -7.66 8.90
N THR A 108 -8.39 -6.62 8.07
CA THR A 108 -7.45 -6.35 7.00
C THR A 108 -6.91 -4.94 7.18
N PHE A 109 -5.60 -4.78 7.24
CA PHE A 109 -5.00 -3.46 7.27
C PHE A 109 -4.20 -3.16 6.00
N ASN A 110 -4.09 -1.88 5.66
CA ASN A 110 -3.30 -1.36 4.56
C ASN A 110 -2.13 -0.53 5.10
N LEU A 111 -1.01 -0.61 4.41
CA LEU A 111 0.12 0.29 4.53
C LEU A 111 0.01 1.36 3.45
N HIS A 112 -0.29 2.60 3.84
CA HIS A 112 -0.50 3.73 2.95
C HIS A 112 0.62 4.77 3.09
N ALA A 113 1.16 5.21 1.95
CA ALA A 113 2.35 6.07 1.89
C ALA A 113 1.98 7.56 2.04
N SER A 114 1.24 7.91 3.08
CA SER A 114 0.96 9.28 3.50
C SER A 114 0.67 9.38 4.99
N LEU A 115 0.60 10.61 5.49
CA LEU A 115 0.07 10.92 6.81
C LEU A 115 -1.45 11.06 6.73
N LEU A 116 -2.18 9.94 6.74
CA LEU A 116 -3.65 9.97 6.72
C LEU A 116 -4.21 10.87 7.86
N PRO A 117 -5.26 11.62 7.61
CA PRO A 117 -6.16 11.62 6.44
C PRO A 117 -5.67 12.40 5.21
N GLN A 118 -4.47 12.96 5.22
CA GLN A 118 -3.88 13.59 4.04
C GLN A 118 -3.58 12.57 2.93
N TYR A 119 -3.79 12.96 1.69
CA TYR A 119 -3.41 12.19 0.50
C TYR A 119 -4.04 10.80 0.42
N ARG A 120 -5.34 10.69 0.73
CA ARG A 120 -6.12 9.50 0.37
C ARG A 120 -6.11 9.33 -1.14
N GLY A 121 -5.88 8.10 -1.64
CA GLY A 121 -5.92 7.79 -3.06
C GLY A 121 -4.68 7.07 -3.61
N ALA A 122 -4.48 7.15 -4.93
CA ALA A 122 -3.60 6.24 -5.66
C ALA A 122 -2.13 6.66 -5.74
N ALA A 123 -1.80 7.96 -5.54
CA ALA A 123 -0.46 8.48 -5.78
C ALA A 123 0.04 9.41 -4.65
N PRO A 124 -0.02 9.00 -3.37
CA PRO A 124 0.25 9.87 -2.24
C PRO A 124 1.67 10.43 -2.23
N ILE A 125 2.69 9.65 -2.56
CA ILE A 125 4.09 10.07 -2.60
C ILE A 125 4.29 11.16 -3.65
N ASN A 126 3.75 10.93 -4.86
CA ASN A 126 3.88 11.90 -5.94
C ASN A 126 3.25 13.24 -5.58
N TRP A 127 2.05 13.22 -5.02
CA TRP A 127 1.34 14.46 -4.68
C TRP A 127 1.99 15.22 -3.53
N ALA A 128 2.57 14.56 -2.55
CA ALA A 128 3.34 15.22 -1.50
C ALA A 128 4.54 15.99 -2.09
N VAL A 129 5.28 15.36 -3.03
CA VAL A 129 6.41 16.02 -3.70
C VAL A 129 5.95 17.12 -4.65
N ILE A 130 4.91 16.90 -5.46
CA ILE A 130 4.34 17.91 -6.37
C ILE A 130 3.89 19.16 -5.62
N ASN A 131 3.26 18.97 -4.45
CA ASN A 131 2.78 20.09 -3.64
C ASN A 131 3.89 20.79 -2.83
N GLY A 132 5.13 20.30 -2.90
CA GLY A 132 6.26 20.89 -2.19
C GLY A 132 6.17 20.74 -0.67
N ASP A 133 5.55 19.66 -0.19
CA ASP A 133 5.48 19.38 1.23
C ASP A 133 6.87 19.09 1.79
N THR A 134 7.14 19.58 2.99
CA THR A 134 8.41 19.38 3.70
C THR A 134 8.40 18.12 4.58
N GLU A 135 7.25 17.49 4.71
CA GLU A 135 7.03 16.29 5.50
C GLU A 135 5.99 15.41 4.83
N THR A 136 6.19 14.10 4.91
CA THR A 136 5.19 13.08 4.60
C THR A 136 5.26 11.98 5.64
N GLY A 137 4.74 10.82 5.35
CA GLY A 137 4.85 9.67 6.25
C GLY A 137 4.18 8.44 5.69
N ILE A 138 4.02 7.49 6.58
CA ILE A 138 3.40 6.22 6.27
C ILE A 138 2.44 5.83 7.39
N THR A 139 1.30 5.27 7.03
CA THR A 139 0.21 4.96 7.94
C THR A 139 -0.25 3.52 7.74
N THR A 140 -0.44 2.77 8.82
CA THR A 140 -1.22 1.54 8.81
C THR A 140 -2.63 1.83 9.33
N PHE A 141 -3.64 1.30 8.65
CA PHE A 141 -5.05 1.51 9.00
C PHE A 141 -5.90 0.31 8.60
N PHE A 142 -6.97 0.04 9.33
CA PHE A 142 -7.94 -1.00 8.97
C PHE A 142 -8.79 -0.58 7.79
N LEU A 143 -9.05 -1.52 6.88
CA LEU A 143 -9.94 -1.27 5.74
C LEU A 143 -11.40 -1.17 6.18
N LYS A 144 -12.14 -0.30 5.51
CA LYS A 144 -13.59 -0.20 5.57
C LYS A 144 -14.16 0.15 4.17
N HIS A 145 -15.45 0.40 4.08
CA HIS A 145 -16.13 0.58 2.78
C HIS A 145 -15.57 1.70 1.91
N GLU A 146 -15.19 2.82 2.51
CA GLU A 146 -14.66 3.96 1.77
C GLU A 146 -13.15 3.88 1.64
N ILE A 147 -12.62 4.34 0.50
CA ILE A 147 -11.19 4.28 0.18
C ILE A 147 -10.38 5.10 1.20
N ASP A 148 -9.40 4.46 1.82
CA ASP A 148 -8.40 5.05 2.72
C ASP A 148 -8.99 5.86 3.89
N THR A 149 -10.22 5.51 4.32
CA THR A 149 -10.91 6.20 5.43
C THR A 149 -10.95 5.41 6.73
N GLY A 150 -10.42 4.20 6.75
CA GLY A 150 -10.44 3.34 7.92
C GLY A 150 -9.64 3.89 9.10
N GLU A 151 -9.85 3.31 10.26
CA GLU A 151 -9.21 3.74 11.51
C GLU A 151 -7.70 3.50 11.48
N VAL A 152 -6.94 4.52 11.85
CA VAL A 152 -5.48 4.49 11.87
C VAL A 152 -4.99 3.65 13.04
N ILE A 153 -4.06 2.73 12.75
CA ILE A 153 -3.41 1.89 13.76
C ILE A 153 -2.12 2.55 14.23
N GLN A 154 -1.23 2.86 13.28
CA GLN A 154 0.07 3.49 13.54
C GLN A 154 0.45 4.43 12.41
N GLN A 155 1.28 5.41 12.72
CA GLN A 155 1.73 6.40 11.76
C GLN A 155 3.18 6.82 12.08
N VAL A 156 4.00 6.95 11.03
CA VAL A 156 5.38 7.42 11.13
C VAL A 156 5.58 8.59 10.18
N ARG A 157 6.20 9.67 10.68
CA ARG A 157 6.53 10.87 9.91
C ARG A 157 7.94 10.79 9.35
N VAL A 158 8.13 11.38 8.18
CA VAL A 158 9.44 11.51 7.55
C VAL A 158 9.59 12.87 6.89
N PRO A 159 10.73 13.55 7.06
CA PRO A 159 10.97 14.81 6.38
C PRO A 159 11.25 14.59 4.89
N ILE A 160 10.81 15.53 4.07
CA ILE A 160 11.17 15.67 2.66
C ILE A 160 12.15 16.83 2.56
N ALA A 161 13.38 16.56 2.14
CA ALA A 161 14.38 17.60 1.89
C ALA A 161 14.11 18.27 0.53
N ASP A 162 14.57 19.51 0.37
CA ASP A 162 14.40 20.26 -0.89
C ASP A 162 15.02 19.58 -2.12
N THR A 163 15.97 18.67 -1.88
CA THR A 163 16.64 17.87 -2.93
C THR A 163 15.98 16.52 -3.17
N ASP A 164 15.01 16.13 -2.35
CA ASP A 164 14.36 14.82 -2.49
C ASP A 164 13.39 14.84 -3.68
N ASN A 165 13.58 13.89 -4.56
CA ASN A 165 12.61 13.58 -5.62
C ASN A 165 11.67 12.44 -5.16
N VAL A 166 10.71 12.08 -6.01
CA VAL A 166 9.72 11.01 -5.72
C VAL A 166 10.39 9.67 -5.41
N GLU A 167 11.48 9.32 -6.11
CA GLU A 167 12.21 8.06 -5.91
C GLU A 167 12.85 8.00 -4.52
N VAL A 168 13.52 9.08 -4.11
CA VAL A 168 14.14 9.17 -2.76
C VAL A 168 13.08 9.06 -1.67
N VAL A 169 11.95 9.74 -1.80
CA VAL A 169 10.86 9.66 -0.83
C VAL A 169 10.24 8.26 -0.81
N HIS A 170 10.03 7.66 -1.98
CA HIS A 170 9.54 6.29 -2.12
C HIS A 170 10.44 5.30 -1.36
N ASP A 171 11.75 5.37 -1.54
CA ASP A 171 12.69 4.45 -0.90
C ASP A 171 12.75 4.65 0.61
N LYS A 172 12.73 5.89 1.08
CA LYS A 172 12.61 6.20 2.52
C LYS A 172 11.36 5.55 3.13
N LEU A 173 10.21 5.71 2.49
CA LEU A 173 8.94 5.19 2.97
C LEU A 173 8.86 3.65 2.87
N MET A 174 9.49 3.07 1.86
CA MET A 174 9.56 1.61 1.71
C MET A 174 10.30 0.96 2.89
N VAL A 175 11.46 1.49 3.26
CA VAL A 175 12.25 1.00 4.42
C VAL A 175 11.50 1.20 5.75
N LEU A 176 10.85 2.35 5.94
CA LEU A 176 10.03 2.58 7.14
C LEU A 176 8.79 1.70 7.15
N GLY A 177 8.23 1.41 5.98
CA GLY A 177 7.04 0.59 5.84
C GLY A 177 7.23 -0.84 6.27
N GLU A 178 8.37 -1.45 5.95
CA GLU A 178 8.66 -2.82 6.40
C GLU A 178 8.66 -2.92 7.93
N LYS A 179 9.29 -1.96 8.60
CA LYS A 179 9.32 -1.88 10.06
C LYS A 179 7.92 -1.65 10.65
N LEU A 180 7.18 -0.70 10.07
CA LEU A 180 5.84 -0.35 10.55
C LEU A 180 4.85 -1.51 10.38
N VAL A 181 4.96 -2.30 9.31
CA VAL A 181 4.15 -3.51 9.12
C VAL A 181 4.40 -4.52 10.24
N LEU A 182 5.66 -4.80 10.59
CA LEU A 182 5.99 -5.72 11.68
C LEU A 182 5.46 -5.22 13.03
N GLU A 183 5.66 -3.95 13.34
CA GLU A 183 5.16 -3.33 14.57
C GLU A 183 3.63 -3.37 14.66
N THR A 184 2.95 -3.16 13.53
CA THR A 184 1.49 -3.25 13.45
C THR A 184 1.00 -4.68 13.68
N VAL A 185 1.63 -5.67 13.06
CA VAL A 185 1.28 -7.09 13.27
C VAL A 185 1.50 -7.48 14.73
N ASP A 186 2.60 -7.08 15.33
CA ASP A 186 2.90 -7.36 16.74
C ASP A 186 1.86 -6.71 17.66
N ALA A 187 1.46 -5.46 17.41
CA ALA A 187 0.43 -4.78 18.17
C ALA A 187 -0.93 -5.49 18.07
N ILE A 188 -1.31 -5.95 16.88
CA ILE A 188 -2.54 -6.73 16.68
C ILE A 188 -2.45 -8.05 17.43
N LEU A 189 -1.34 -8.76 17.32
CA LEU A 189 -1.11 -10.05 17.98
C LEU A 189 -1.19 -9.95 19.51
N ASN A 190 -0.64 -8.87 20.05
CA ASN A 190 -0.62 -8.59 21.50
C ASN A 190 -1.92 -7.95 22.02
N GLY A 191 -2.86 -7.59 21.13
CA GLY A 191 -4.11 -6.93 21.50
C GLY A 191 -3.92 -5.51 22.04
N THR A 192 -2.83 -4.83 21.68
CA THR A 192 -2.49 -3.48 22.14
C THR A 192 -2.93 -2.37 21.18
N VAL A 193 -3.53 -2.73 20.06
CA VAL A 193 -4.02 -1.78 19.05
C VAL A 193 -5.16 -0.95 19.62
N LYS A 194 -5.05 0.37 19.46
CA LYS A 194 -6.11 1.35 19.76
C LYS A 194 -6.35 2.16 18.49
N PRO A 195 -7.21 1.67 17.57
CA PRO A 195 -7.47 2.35 16.33
C PRO A 195 -8.08 3.73 16.56
N ILE A 196 -7.63 4.72 15.80
CA ILE A 196 -8.09 6.10 15.91
C ILE A 196 -8.87 6.45 14.64
N PRO A 197 -10.15 6.87 14.75
CA PRO A 197 -10.89 7.40 13.62
C PRO A 197 -10.16 8.58 12.99
N GLN A 198 -10.11 8.64 11.66
CA GLN A 198 -9.36 9.71 10.99
C GLN A 198 -9.97 11.10 11.23
N GLU A 199 -11.26 11.17 11.54
CA GLU A 199 -11.97 12.38 11.90
C GLU A 199 -11.48 13.00 13.24
N GLU A 200 -10.90 12.18 14.10
CA GLU A 200 -10.33 12.59 15.40
C GLU A 200 -8.85 12.98 15.30
N MET A 201 -8.23 12.75 14.14
CA MET A 201 -6.82 13.08 13.95
C MET A 201 -6.63 14.57 13.70
N ALA A 202 -5.60 15.13 14.32
CA ALA A 202 -5.22 16.52 14.06
C ALA A 202 -4.69 16.67 12.63
N VAL A 203 -5.30 17.57 11.86
CA VAL A 203 -4.91 17.89 10.50
C VAL A 203 -4.32 19.30 10.47
N VAL A 204 -3.15 19.44 9.88
CA VAL A 204 -2.55 20.73 9.60
C VAL A 204 -2.91 21.14 8.17
N GLY A 205 -3.61 22.26 8.02
CA GLY A 205 -4.04 22.76 6.72
C GLY A 205 -5.26 22.06 6.12
N GLU A 206 -5.47 22.24 4.82
CA GLU A 206 -6.56 21.66 4.07
C GLU A 206 -6.27 20.20 3.70
N LEU A 207 -7.30 19.36 3.71
CA LEU A 207 -7.19 17.97 3.24
C LEU A 207 -7.00 17.93 1.73
N ARG A 208 -5.93 17.29 1.29
CA ARG A 208 -5.58 17.13 -0.13
C ARG A 208 -5.75 15.67 -0.53
N PRO A 209 -6.44 15.37 -1.64
CA PRO A 209 -6.51 14.03 -2.20
C PRO A 209 -5.23 13.68 -2.99
N ALA A 210 -5.02 12.39 -3.24
CA ALA A 210 -3.94 11.89 -4.08
C ALA A 210 -4.49 11.07 -5.27
N PRO A 211 -5.16 11.70 -6.23
CA PRO A 211 -5.74 11.00 -7.36
C PRO A 211 -4.64 10.36 -8.21
N LYS A 212 -5.04 9.34 -8.99
CA LYS A 212 -4.14 8.69 -9.93
C LYS A 212 -3.63 9.68 -10.96
N ILE A 213 -2.32 9.63 -11.22
CA ILE A 213 -1.66 10.47 -12.23
C ILE A 213 -1.72 9.75 -13.58
N PHE A 214 -2.27 10.43 -14.58
CA PHE A 214 -2.37 9.96 -15.95
C PHE A 214 -1.40 10.75 -16.86
N LYS A 215 -1.18 10.27 -18.08
CA LYS A 215 -0.34 10.97 -19.07
C LYS A 215 -0.82 12.39 -19.33
N ASP A 216 -2.14 12.61 -19.35
CA ASP A 216 -2.71 13.93 -19.58
C ASP A 216 -2.47 14.89 -18.39
N THR A 217 -2.33 14.38 -17.18
CA THR A 217 -1.93 15.17 -16.00
C THR A 217 -0.54 15.79 -16.17
N CYS A 218 0.33 15.11 -16.92
CA CYS A 218 1.71 15.53 -17.16
C CYS A 218 1.88 16.28 -18.48
N ARG A 219 0.78 16.62 -19.19
CA ARG A 219 0.83 17.29 -20.49
C ARG A 219 1.21 18.76 -20.33
N ILE A 220 2.30 19.15 -20.98
CA ILE A 220 2.74 20.54 -21.02
C ILE A 220 1.97 21.30 -22.12
N ASP A 221 1.34 22.42 -21.78
CA ASP A 221 0.77 23.35 -22.74
C ASP A 221 1.83 24.36 -23.17
N TRP A 222 2.41 24.14 -24.32
CA TRP A 222 3.47 24.98 -24.89
C TRP A 222 2.99 26.39 -25.32
N ASN A 223 1.69 26.65 -25.27
CA ASN A 223 1.14 28.01 -25.49
C ASN A 223 1.22 28.89 -24.24
N LEU A 224 1.49 28.29 -23.08
CA LEU A 224 1.68 29.02 -21.82
C LEU A 224 3.11 29.60 -21.74
N SER A 225 3.29 30.68 -20.99
CA SER A 225 4.62 31.21 -20.70
C SER A 225 5.43 30.24 -19.82
N LEU A 226 6.76 30.36 -19.84
CA LEU A 226 7.65 29.51 -19.04
C LEU A 226 7.31 29.49 -17.57
N ILE A 227 6.89 30.63 -16.97
CA ILE A 227 6.50 30.69 -15.58
C ILE A 227 5.20 29.91 -15.29
N HIS A 228 4.28 29.83 -16.24
CA HIS A 228 3.08 29.02 -16.11
C HIS A 228 3.31 27.52 -16.32
N ILE A 229 4.38 27.16 -17.04
CA ILE A 229 4.75 25.76 -17.30
C ILE A 229 5.64 25.22 -16.18
N SER A 230 6.66 25.97 -15.78
CA SER A 230 7.70 25.50 -14.85
C SER A 230 7.42 25.79 -13.37
N GLU A 231 6.52 26.71 -13.07
CA GLU A 231 6.15 27.07 -11.69
C GLU A 231 4.62 27.16 -11.46
N PRO A 232 3.83 26.18 -11.92
CA PRO A 232 2.37 26.27 -11.83
C PRO A 232 1.84 26.18 -10.39
N THR A 233 2.64 25.85 -9.41
CA THR A 233 2.21 25.49 -8.06
C THR A 233 2.93 26.22 -6.92
N ARG A 234 3.79 27.20 -7.21
CA ARG A 234 4.36 28.04 -6.15
C ARG A 234 3.43 29.22 -5.83
N HIS A 235 2.41 28.93 -5.07
CA HIS A 235 1.56 29.92 -4.39
C HIS A 235 1.49 29.58 -2.90
#